data_10e2c21c9696ebdd2ab66c6f6b0d7836
#
_entry.id   10e2c21c9696ebdd2ab66c6f6b0d7836
#
_cell.length_a   1.000
_cell.length_b   1.000
_cell.length_c   1.000
_cell.angle_alpha   90.00
_cell.angle_beta   90.00
_cell.angle_gamma   90.00
#
_symmetry.space_group_name_H-M   'P 1'
#
loop_
_entity.id
_entity.type
_entity.pdbx_description
1 polymer ?
#
loop_
_entity_poly.entity_id
_entity_poly.type
_entity_poly.pdbx_seq_one_letter_code
_entity_poly.pdbx_strand_id
1 'polypeptide(L)'
;MNVDPLITGLSHNESSPWMVIIVILLILQTLLILGLQRSRLSNKRARKALKESQKELEAKILERTESLHTTNNLLVDEVARHEQTGRQLRETKLYLQSMINSMPSIIIGVTANGEVTHWNAAAENTFEIFSNEALNRKITDLLPCFPATIDTIKNTIRSGEPFSTQHSQSDEEEQKRYFEITIYPLISSTQQGAVIRVDDVTFKVTIENLMIQNEKMYSLGEVAAGIAHEINNPLSVILQNVQNITRRTDANFATNQTRANELNIDFEKVTSYLDAREIPQMLDSIREAGERSATIVRNMLEFSHNSQRKTSLVDIQHLIQQTIALSHSSSPKSQQVIEPQIITNFTTPLPSLHASPPELQQVLLNLLRNAKQALANYTTDQPTIWIRSYAQNQHLVIEVQDNGPGMTDTVRQHIFEPFFTTKDLGSGTGLGLSVSYFIITERHQGTIDVKSTPGKGSCFIIRLPLL
;
A
#
# COMPACT_ATOMS: atom_id res chain seq x y z
N MET A 1 -11.67 -56.00 -10.40
CA MET A 1 -10.84 -55.90 -9.17
C MET A 1 -10.34 -54.50 -9.07
N ASN A 2 -10.80 -53.89 -8.01
CA ASN A 2 -10.26 -52.71 -7.31
C ASN A 2 -10.08 -51.41 -8.13
N VAL A 3 -10.92 -50.52 -7.90
CA VAL A 3 -11.30 -49.62 -6.75
C VAL A 3 -10.43 -48.42 -6.68
N ASP A 4 -11.11 -47.35 -6.92
CA ASP A 4 -10.99 -45.96 -6.55
C ASP A 4 -10.13 -45.59 -5.34
N PRO A 5 -9.87 -44.31 -5.07
CA PRO A 5 -10.91 -43.29 -4.88
C PRO A 5 -10.58 -41.86 -5.33
N LEU A 6 -11.61 -41.21 -5.67
CA LEU A 6 -11.90 -39.79 -5.58
C LEU A 6 -11.29 -39.04 -4.38
N ILE A 7 -10.64 -37.94 -4.64
CA ILE A 7 -10.45 -36.91 -3.64
C ILE A 7 -11.09 -35.61 -4.17
N THR A 8 -12.14 -35.26 -3.52
CA THR A 8 -12.84 -33.99 -3.64
C THR A 8 -11.99 -32.86 -3.11
N GLY A 9 -11.53 -32.02 -4.00
CA GLY A 9 -10.99 -30.71 -3.64
C GLY A 9 -12.14 -29.73 -3.40
N LEU A 10 -12.37 -29.38 -2.16
CA LEU A 10 -13.18 -28.22 -1.79
C LEU A 10 -12.38 -26.95 -2.10
N SER A 11 -12.70 -26.33 -3.20
CA SER A 11 -12.27 -24.95 -3.47
C SER A 11 -13.02 -24.01 -2.53
N HIS A 12 -12.32 -23.36 -1.63
CA HIS A 12 -12.80 -22.18 -0.95
C HIS A 12 -13.05 -21.09 -2.01
N ASN A 13 -14.33 -20.92 -2.30
CA ASN A 13 -14.82 -19.80 -3.10
C ASN A 13 -14.96 -18.62 -2.14
N GLU A 14 -13.91 -17.78 -2.04
CA GLU A 14 -14.03 -16.47 -1.40
C GLU A 14 -14.97 -15.63 -2.27
N SER A 15 -16.21 -15.59 -1.85
CA SER A 15 -17.20 -14.73 -2.47
C SER A 15 -16.77 -13.28 -2.33
N SER A 16 -16.39 -12.69 -3.45
CA SER A 16 -16.04 -11.27 -3.55
C SER A 16 -17.07 -10.41 -2.80
N PRO A 17 -16.64 -9.42 -1.99
CA PRO A 17 -17.55 -8.49 -1.29
C PRO A 17 -18.61 -7.86 -2.19
N TRP A 18 -18.33 -7.77 -3.49
CA TRP A 18 -19.26 -7.31 -4.52
C TRP A 18 -20.47 -8.23 -4.71
N MET A 19 -20.32 -9.53 -4.53
CA MET A 19 -21.45 -10.47 -4.58
C MET A 19 -22.42 -10.23 -3.44
N VAL A 20 -21.94 -9.93 -2.26
CA VAL A 20 -22.79 -9.62 -1.10
C VAL A 20 -23.59 -8.32 -1.33
N ILE A 21 -22.94 -7.30 -1.91
CA ILE A 21 -23.60 -6.03 -2.25
C ILE A 21 -24.67 -6.23 -3.32
N ILE A 22 -24.39 -7.02 -4.34
CA ILE A 22 -25.38 -7.35 -5.42
C ILE A 22 -26.56 -8.13 -4.84
N VAL A 23 -26.32 -9.08 -3.95
CA VAL A 23 -27.41 -9.86 -3.32
C VAL A 23 -28.27 -8.98 -2.42
N ILE A 24 -27.71 -8.05 -1.67
CA ILE A 24 -28.45 -7.08 -0.86
C ILE A 24 -29.31 -6.16 -1.75
N LEU A 25 -28.78 -5.67 -2.86
CA LEU A 25 -29.51 -4.85 -3.83
C LEU A 25 -30.67 -5.63 -4.48
N LEU A 26 -30.48 -6.89 -4.83
CA LEU A 26 -31.53 -7.76 -5.35
C LEU A 26 -32.64 -8.04 -4.32
N ILE A 27 -32.27 -8.25 -3.06
CA ILE A 27 -33.26 -8.43 -1.97
C ILE A 27 -34.08 -7.16 -1.75
N LEU A 28 -33.44 -5.99 -1.76
CA LEU A 28 -34.13 -4.69 -1.66
C LEU A 28 -35.11 -4.45 -2.85
N GLN A 29 -34.68 -4.79 -4.06
CA GLN A 29 -35.50 -4.67 -5.26
C GLN A 29 -36.69 -5.62 -5.23
N THR A 30 -36.52 -6.86 -4.77
CA THR A 30 -37.63 -7.82 -4.62
C THR A 30 -38.64 -7.41 -3.53
N LEU A 31 -38.16 -6.86 -2.41
CA LEU A 31 -39.04 -6.33 -1.35
C LEU A 31 -39.84 -5.11 -1.81
N LEU A 32 -39.25 -4.23 -2.62
CA LEU A 32 -39.92 -3.07 -3.21
C LEU A 32 -41.03 -3.52 -4.19
N ILE A 33 -40.75 -4.52 -5.04
CA ILE A 33 -41.70 -5.08 -6.00
C ILE A 33 -42.87 -5.78 -5.28
N LEU A 34 -42.60 -6.54 -4.22
CA LEU A 34 -43.61 -7.19 -3.39
C LEU A 34 -44.52 -6.18 -2.65
N GLY A 35 -43.91 -5.09 -2.15
CA GLY A 35 -44.68 -3.96 -1.56
C GLY A 35 -45.62 -3.30 -2.54
N LEU A 36 -45.18 -3.06 -3.77
CA LEU A 36 -45.99 -2.48 -4.85
C LEU A 36 -47.11 -3.44 -5.34
N GLN A 37 -46.87 -4.73 -5.40
CA GLN A 37 -47.88 -5.73 -5.77
C GLN A 37 -48.97 -5.87 -4.68
N ARG A 38 -48.58 -5.84 -3.40
CA ARG A 38 -49.52 -5.88 -2.27
C ARG A 38 -50.41 -4.64 -2.22
N SER A 39 -49.89 -3.46 -2.54
CA SER A 39 -50.65 -2.22 -2.70
C SER A 39 -51.63 -2.27 -3.88
N ARG A 40 -51.23 -2.89 -5.02
CA ARG A 40 -52.13 -3.08 -6.18
C ARG A 40 -53.30 -4.02 -5.89
N LEU A 41 -53.08 -5.09 -5.11
CA LEU A 41 -54.14 -6.04 -4.71
C LEU A 41 -55.11 -5.41 -3.71
N SER A 42 -54.65 -4.64 -2.76
CA SER A 42 -55.47 -3.84 -1.82
C SER A 42 -56.35 -2.82 -2.56
N ASN A 43 -55.76 -2.10 -3.51
CA ASN A 43 -56.49 -1.14 -4.34
C ASN A 43 -57.54 -1.81 -5.26
N LYS A 44 -57.32 -3.05 -5.73
CA LYS A 44 -58.30 -3.80 -6.50
C LYS A 44 -59.51 -4.22 -5.64
N ARG A 45 -59.29 -4.63 -4.39
CA ARG A 45 -60.34 -4.95 -3.43
C ARG A 45 -61.15 -3.71 -3.02
N ALA A 46 -60.44 -2.60 -2.77
CA ALA A 46 -61.08 -1.31 -2.46
C ALA A 46 -61.94 -0.79 -3.65
N ARG A 47 -61.43 -0.93 -4.89
CA ARG A 47 -62.20 -0.57 -6.09
C ARG A 47 -63.44 -1.46 -6.29
N LYS A 48 -63.39 -2.75 -5.89
CA LYS A 48 -64.48 -3.66 -6.00
C LYS A 48 -65.60 -3.31 -4.96
N ALA A 49 -65.18 -3.06 -3.71
CA ALA A 49 -66.06 -2.61 -2.64
C ALA A 49 -66.74 -1.25 -2.97
N LEU A 50 -65.98 -0.32 -3.58
CA LEU A 50 -66.53 0.98 -4.01
C LEU A 50 -67.58 0.83 -5.11
N LYS A 51 -67.36 -0.07 -6.07
CA LYS A 51 -68.30 -0.34 -7.16
C LYS A 51 -69.54 -1.02 -6.70
N GLU A 52 -69.46 -1.86 -5.66
CA GLU A 52 -70.65 -2.47 -5.02
C GLU A 52 -71.42 -1.43 -4.21
N SER A 53 -70.75 -0.55 -3.48
CA SER A 53 -71.40 0.55 -2.75
C SER A 53 -72.05 1.58 -3.67
N GLN A 54 -71.40 1.90 -4.81
CA GLN A 54 -72.05 2.78 -5.82
C GLN A 54 -73.35 2.19 -6.38
N LYS A 55 -73.31 0.88 -6.71
CA LYS A 55 -74.54 0.23 -7.22
C LYS A 55 -75.68 0.21 -6.19
N GLU A 56 -75.34 0.08 -4.91
CA GLU A 56 -76.35 0.15 -3.83
C GLU A 56 -76.82 1.56 -3.60
N LEU A 57 -76.03 2.57 -3.77
CA LEU A 57 -76.42 3.96 -3.75
C LEU A 57 -77.27 4.33 -4.97
N GLU A 58 -76.81 3.96 -6.18
CA GLU A 58 -77.60 4.20 -7.42
C GLU A 58 -79.00 3.60 -7.36
N ALA A 59 -79.22 2.53 -6.59
CA ALA A 59 -80.50 1.90 -6.39
C ALA A 59 -81.42 2.69 -5.43
N LYS A 60 -80.83 3.56 -4.61
CA LYS A 60 -81.57 4.25 -3.54
C LYS A 60 -82.00 5.67 -3.85
N ILE A 61 -81.53 6.16 -4.94
CA ILE A 61 -81.66 7.58 -5.17
C ILE A 61 -82.24 7.91 -6.53
N LEU A 62 -83.42 8.24 -6.50
CA LEU A 62 -84.14 8.95 -7.53
C LEU A 62 -84.38 10.35 -7.01
N GLU A 63 -83.63 11.24 -7.34
CA GLU A 63 -83.90 12.67 -7.45
C GLU A 63 -82.78 13.59 -6.90
N ARG A 64 -82.58 14.58 -7.56
CA ARG A 64 -81.79 15.84 -7.52
C ARG A 64 -80.91 16.17 -6.36
N THR A 65 -81.08 15.65 -5.17
CA THR A 65 -80.15 15.91 -4.00
C THR A 65 -78.85 15.10 -4.08
N GLU A 66 -78.83 14.15 -4.93
CA GLU A 66 -77.79 13.13 -5.05
C GLU A 66 -76.58 13.49 -5.93
N SER A 67 -76.86 14.26 -6.96
CA SER A 67 -75.72 14.74 -7.82
C SER A 67 -74.68 15.52 -7.02
N LEU A 68 -75.17 16.28 -6.03
CA LEU A 68 -74.26 17.03 -5.13
C LEU A 68 -73.55 16.13 -4.09
N HIS A 69 -74.25 15.08 -3.60
CA HIS A 69 -73.66 14.16 -2.62
C HIS A 69 -72.64 13.24 -3.28
N THR A 70 -72.94 12.75 -4.52
CA THR A 70 -71.98 11.97 -5.31
C THR A 70 -70.73 12.77 -5.70
N THR A 71 -70.97 14.04 -6.11
CA THR A 71 -69.85 14.92 -6.49
C THR A 71 -68.99 15.28 -5.26
N ASN A 72 -69.62 15.52 -4.10
CA ASN A 72 -68.89 15.80 -2.87
C ASN A 72 -68.09 14.57 -2.36
N ASN A 73 -68.68 13.38 -2.47
CA ASN A 73 -68.00 12.14 -2.12
C ASN A 73 -66.81 11.84 -3.07
N LEU A 74 -66.96 12.09 -4.38
CA LEU A 74 -65.89 11.96 -5.36
C LEU A 74 -64.75 12.97 -5.09
N LEU A 75 -65.11 14.20 -4.70
CA LEU A 75 -64.10 15.21 -4.33
C LEU A 75 -63.33 14.85 -3.05
N VAL A 76 -64.04 14.33 -2.04
CA VAL A 76 -63.45 13.86 -0.80
C VAL A 76 -62.54 12.67 -1.06
N ASP A 77 -62.94 11.69 -1.88
CA ASP A 77 -62.14 10.55 -2.27
C ASP A 77 -60.91 10.96 -3.10
N GLU A 78 -61.07 11.95 -4.00
CA GLU A 78 -59.96 12.49 -4.79
C GLU A 78 -58.93 13.24 -3.93
N VAL A 79 -59.44 14.05 -2.98
CA VAL A 79 -58.58 14.73 -2.00
C VAL A 79 -57.83 13.69 -1.13
N ALA A 80 -58.53 12.67 -0.65
CA ALA A 80 -57.92 11.60 0.15
C ALA A 80 -56.86 10.83 -0.64
N ARG A 81 -57.09 10.53 -1.93
CA ARG A 81 -56.07 9.92 -2.82
C ARG A 81 -54.86 10.83 -3.04
N HIS A 82 -55.13 12.11 -3.30
CA HIS A 82 -54.05 13.08 -3.47
C HIS A 82 -53.19 13.22 -2.21
N GLU A 83 -53.81 13.24 -1.03
CA GLU A 83 -53.11 13.27 0.24
C GLU A 83 -52.33 11.99 0.48
N GLN A 84 -52.91 10.82 0.19
CA GLN A 84 -52.24 9.53 0.32
C GLN A 84 -51.04 9.40 -0.63
N THR A 85 -51.23 9.76 -1.90
CA THR A 85 -50.15 9.78 -2.90
C THR A 85 -49.05 10.77 -2.51
N GLY A 86 -49.43 11.94 -2.00
CA GLY A 86 -48.48 12.94 -1.51
C GLY A 86 -47.67 12.48 -0.28
N ARG A 87 -48.30 11.69 0.63
CA ARG A 87 -47.58 11.09 1.77
C ARG A 87 -46.61 10.01 1.30
N GLN A 88 -47.05 9.09 0.45
CA GLN A 88 -46.21 8.03 -0.09
C GLN A 88 -45.00 8.59 -0.86
N LEU A 89 -45.23 9.63 -1.68
CA LEU A 89 -44.15 10.30 -2.40
C LEU A 89 -43.13 10.94 -1.43
N ARG A 90 -43.60 11.57 -0.37
CA ARG A 90 -42.74 12.19 0.66
C ARG A 90 -41.95 11.13 1.42
N GLU A 91 -42.58 10.06 1.86
CA GLU A 91 -41.94 8.94 2.55
C GLU A 91 -40.87 8.29 1.68
N THR A 92 -41.20 8.01 0.42
CA THR A 92 -40.21 7.44 -0.54
C THR A 92 -39.03 8.37 -0.78
N LYS A 93 -39.29 9.67 -0.93
CA LYS A 93 -38.22 10.67 -1.08
C LYS A 93 -37.30 10.72 0.15
N LEU A 94 -37.89 10.74 1.35
CA LEU A 94 -37.09 10.74 2.59
C LEU A 94 -36.30 9.46 2.76
N TYR A 95 -36.88 8.31 2.41
CA TYR A 95 -36.17 7.03 2.45
C TYR A 95 -34.97 6.99 1.50
N LEU A 96 -35.15 7.43 0.25
CA LEU A 96 -34.04 7.49 -0.72
C LEU A 96 -32.95 8.47 -0.28
N GLN A 97 -33.33 9.61 0.26
CA GLN A 97 -32.34 10.56 0.83
C GLN A 97 -31.59 9.95 2.00
N SER A 98 -32.27 9.25 2.90
CA SER A 98 -31.66 8.57 4.03
C SER A 98 -30.67 7.48 3.57
N MET A 99 -31.03 6.69 2.54
CA MET A 99 -30.14 5.69 1.96
C MET A 99 -28.88 6.32 1.39
N ILE A 100 -29.01 7.37 0.58
CA ILE A 100 -27.88 8.07 -0.01
C ILE A 100 -26.97 8.69 1.07
N ASN A 101 -27.56 9.25 2.12
CA ASN A 101 -26.82 9.87 3.21
C ASN A 101 -26.14 8.85 4.14
N SER A 102 -26.64 7.61 4.20
CA SER A 102 -25.99 6.54 4.99
C SER A 102 -24.81 5.88 4.27
N MET A 103 -24.61 6.15 2.98
CA MET A 103 -23.47 5.59 2.23
C MET A 103 -22.17 6.25 2.66
N PRO A 104 -21.10 5.46 2.90
CA PRO A 104 -19.79 6.01 3.27
C PRO A 104 -19.08 6.70 2.10
N SER A 105 -19.47 6.36 0.86
CA SER A 105 -18.92 6.98 -0.36
C SER A 105 -19.44 8.41 -0.52
N ILE A 106 -18.63 9.30 -1.01
CA ILE A 106 -19.04 10.63 -1.45
C ILE A 106 -19.90 10.48 -2.70
N ILE A 107 -21.13 11.03 -2.66
CA ILE A 107 -22.06 11.00 -3.79
C ILE A 107 -22.50 12.42 -4.10
N ILE A 108 -22.17 12.87 -5.33
CA ILE A 108 -22.50 14.18 -5.84
C ILE A 108 -23.31 14.02 -7.13
N GLY A 109 -24.52 14.50 -7.15
CA GLY A 109 -25.31 14.61 -8.37
C GLY A 109 -25.04 15.93 -9.07
N VAL A 110 -24.88 15.90 -10.40
CA VAL A 110 -24.62 17.11 -11.19
C VAL A 110 -25.47 17.14 -12.48
N THR A 111 -25.82 18.33 -12.92
CA THR A 111 -26.39 18.56 -14.26
C THR A 111 -25.31 18.43 -15.32
N ALA A 112 -25.72 18.41 -16.60
CA ALA A 112 -24.78 18.46 -17.74
C ALA A 112 -23.88 19.72 -17.77
N ASN A 113 -24.28 20.78 -17.08
CA ASN A 113 -23.52 22.01 -16.94
C ASN A 113 -22.61 22.03 -15.69
N GLY A 114 -22.60 20.95 -14.90
CA GLY A 114 -21.81 20.82 -13.69
C GLY A 114 -22.43 21.49 -12.46
N GLU A 115 -23.71 21.84 -12.49
CA GLU A 115 -24.42 22.38 -11.33
C GLU A 115 -24.82 21.21 -10.38
N VAL A 116 -24.55 21.37 -9.11
CA VAL A 116 -24.80 20.35 -8.09
C VAL A 116 -26.31 20.20 -7.83
N THR A 117 -26.82 19.00 -7.99
CA THR A 117 -28.24 18.63 -7.73
C THR A 117 -28.39 17.78 -6.47
N HIS A 118 -27.36 17.05 -6.08
CA HIS A 118 -27.32 16.23 -4.87
C HIS A 118 -25.95 16.30 -4.22
N TRP A 119 -25.96 16.30 -2.88
CA TRP A 119 -24.77 16.37 -2.05
C TRP A 119 -25.05 15.57 -0.78
N ASN A 120 -24.43 14.39 -0.63
CA ASN A 120 -24.73 13.52 0.51
C ASN A 120 -23.92 13.89 1.76
N ALA A 121 -24.26 13.28 2.90
CA ALA A 121 -23.60 13.52 4.18
C ALA A 121 -22.10 13.22 4.16
N ALA A 122 -21.64 12.21 3.40
CA ALA A 122 -20.22 11.93 3.24
C ALA A 122 -19.49 13.08 2.52
N ALA A 123 -20.12 13.71 1.53
CA ALA A 123 -19.58 14.89 0.86
C ALA A 123 -19.51 16.10 1.81
N GLU A 124 -20.55 16.33 2.64
CA GLU A 124 -20.56 17.39 3.65
C GLU A 124 -19.39 17.24 4.62
N ASN A 125 -19.21 16.03 5.15
CA ASN A 125 -18.17 15.75 6.14
C ASN A 125 -16.74 15.82 5.56
N THR A 126 -16.58 15.46 4.28
CA THR A 126 -15.23 15.42 3.68
C THR A 126 -14.78 16.78 3.19
N PHE A 127 -15.70 17.55 2.60
CA PHE A 127 -15.36 18.86 2.02
C PHE A 127 -15.69 20.03 2.95
N GLU A 128 -16.29 19.76 4.10
CA GLU A 128 -16.74 20.78 5.07
C GLU A 128 -17.68 21.82 4.46
N ILE A 129 -18.45 21.44 3.44
CA ILE A 129 -19.44 22.27 2.75
C ILE A 129 -20.80 21.64 2.96
N PHE A 130 -21.73 22.39 3.53
CA PHE A 130 -23.11 21.93 3.75
C PHE A 130 -23.88 21.82 2.44
N SER A 131 -24.83 20.87 2.36
CA SER A 131 -25.63 20.64 1.16
C SER A 131 -26.42 21.85 0.70
N ASN A 132 -26.93 22.66 1.63
CA ASN A 132 -27.63 23.92 1.31
C ASN A 132 -26.76 24.96 0.60
N GLU A 133 -25.44 24.93 0.83
CA GLU A 133 -24.45 25.83 0.20
C GLU A 133 -23.95 25.26 -1.13
N ALA A 134 -23.94 23.93 -1.25
CA ALA A 134 -23.46 23.23 -2.44
C ALA A 134 -24.51 23.19 -3.58
N LEU A 135 -25.79 23.05 -3.23
CA LEU A 135 -26.87 22.91 -4.21
C LEU A 135 -26.99 24.13 -5.15
N ASN A 136 -27.20 23.85 -6.43
CA ASN A 136 -27.33 24.84 -7.53
C ASN A 136 -26.04 25.66 -7.80
N ARG A 137 -24.91 25.31 -7.19
CA ARG A 137 -23.61 25.90 -7.54
C ARG A 137 -22.82 24.99 -8.48
N LYS A 138 -21.87 25.53 -9.21
CA LYS A 138 -21.00 24.72 -10.07
C LYS A 138 -19.99 23.95 -9.22
N ILE A 139 -19.79 22.68 -9.53
CA ILE A 139 -18.84 21.81 -8.83
C ILE A 139 -17.40 22.38 -8.93
N THR A 140 -17.07 23.04 -10.02
CA THR A 140 -15.76 23.69 -10.23
C THR A 140 -15.52 24.88 -9.29
N ASP A 141 -16.57 25.57 -8.88
CA ASP A 141 -16.48 26.71 -7.97
C ASP A 141 -16.38 26.24 -6.50
N LEU A 142 -16.99 25.09 -6.20
CA LEU A 142 -16.93 24.47 -4.87
C LEU A 142 -15.62 23.72 -4.65
N LEU A 143 -15.15 23.02 -5.68
CA LEU A 143 -13.98 22.14 -5.63
C LEU A 143 -13.06 22.45 -6.83
N PRO A 144 -12.28 23.54 -6.78
CA PRO A 144 -11.44 23.97 -7.92
C PRO A 144 -10.39 22.94 -8.36
N CYS A 145 -9.90 22.12 -7.41
CA CYS A 145 -8.90 21.07 -7.66
C CYS A 145 -9.52 19.68 -7.90
N PHE A 146 -10.84 19.60 -8.12
CA PHE A 146 -11.49 18.32 -8.32
C PHE A 146 -11.10 17.70 -9.66
N PRO A 147 -10.67 16.42 -9.69
CA PRO A 147 -10.12 15.80 -10.91
C PRO A 147 -11.12 15.61 -12.04
N ALA A 148 -12.43 15.64 -11.77
CA ALA A 148 -13.47 15.51 -12.78
C ALA A 148 -13.81 16.88 -13.39
N THR A 149 -13.39 17.10 -14.63
CA THR A 149 -13.70 18.31 -15.35
C THR A 149 -15.14 18.30 -15.91
N ILE A 150 -15.69 19.50 -16.22
CA ILE A 150 -17.00 19.62 -16.86
C ILE A 150 -17.06 18.87 -18.20
N ASP A 151 -15.94 18.86 -18.93
CA ASP A 151 -15.86 18.15 -20.22
C ASP A 151 -15.93 16.63 -20.03
N THR A 152 -15.32 16.10 -18.97
CA THR A 152 -15.43 14.68 -18.61
C THR A 152 -16.88 14.31 -18.28
N ILE A 153 -17.58 15.15 -17.50
CA ILE A 153 -19.00 14.95 -17.16
C ILE A 153 -19.86 14.95 -18.44
N LYS A 154 -19.68 15.94 -19.32
CA LYS A 154 -20.42 16.03 -20.59
C LYS A 154 -20.15 14.83 -21.50
N ASN A 155 -18.90 14.39 -21.60
CA ASN A 155 -18.54 13.24 -22.42
C ASN A 155 -19.18 11.95 -21.88
N THR A 156 -19.17 11.73 -20.56
CA THR A 156 -19.79 10.61 -19.89
C THR A 156 -21.32 10.58 -20.15
N ILE A 157 -21.99 11.73 -20.03
CA ILE A 157 -23.42 11.84 -20.34
C ILE A 157 -23.71 11.54 -21.82
N ARG A 158 -22.83 11.98 -22.72
CA ARG A 158 -23.00 11.77 -24.17
C ARG A 158 -22.73 10.33 -24.59
N SER A 159 -21.72 9.68 -24.01
CA SER A 159 -21.36 8.29 -24.31
C SER A 159 -22.36 7.29 -23.72
N GLY A 160 -22.99 7.65 -22.60
CA GLY A 160 -23.83 6.72 -21.85
C GLY A 160 -23.06 5.67 -21.07
N GLU A 161 -21.72 5.71 -21.09
CA GLU A 161 -20.84 4.78 -20.37
C GLU A 161 -20.20 5.42 -19.15
N PRO A 162 -20.06 4.69 -18.03
CA PRO A 162 -19.37 5.21 -16.84
C PRO A 162 -17.90 5.53 -17.14
N PHE A 163 -17.40 6.61 -16.54
CA PHE A 163 -15.98 6.98 -16.56
C PHE A 163 -15.40 6.78 -15.16
N SER A 164 -14.25 6.11 -15.05
CA SER A 164 -13.54 5.93 -13.77
C SER A 164 -12.09 6.39 -13.89
N THR A 165 -11.59 7.05 -12.84
CA THR A 165 -10.19 7.45 -12.72
C THR A 165 -9.75 7.36 -11.26
N GLN A 166 -8.46 7.09 -11.06
CA GLN A 166 -7.84 7.14 -9.75
C GLN A 166 -7.07 8.45 -9.56
N HIS A 167 -7.23 9.03 -8.41
CA HIS A 167 -6.49 10.24 -8.01
C HIS A 167 -5.78 9.99 -6.69
N SER A 168 -4.55 10.50 -6.56
CA SER A 168 -3.80 10.44 -5.30
C SER A 168 -3.59 11.84 -4.76
N GLN A 169 -3.86 12.00 -3.47
CA GLN A 169 -3.64 13.24 -2.73
C GLN A 169 -2.72 12.97 -1.56
N SER A 170 -1.76 13.84 -1.31
CA SER A 170 -0.91 13.79 -0.12
C SER A 170 -1.50 14.72 0.93
N ASP A 171 -1.59 14.23 2.16
CA ASP A 171 -2.03 15.00 3.33
C ASP A 171 -0.88 15.85 3.89
N GLU A 172 -1.16 16.82 4.79
CA GLU A 172 -0.14 17.64 5.46
C GLU A 172 0.90 16.80 6.24
N GLU A 173 0.52 15.59 6.67
CA GLU A 173 1.42 14.60 7.29
C GLU A 173 2.16 13.72 6.28
N GLU A 174 2.15 14.07 4.99
CA GLU A 174 2.73 13.29 3.88
C GLU A 174 2.14 11.87 3.68
N GLN A 175 0.99 11.55 4.28
CA GLN A 175 0.29 10.30 4.00
C GLN A 175 -0.43 10.40 2.66
N LYS A 176 -0.11 9.48 1.78
CA LYS A 176 -0.71 9.40 0.45
C LYS A 176 -2.05 8.68 0.53
N ARG A 177 -3.13 9.37 0.20
CA ARG A 177 -4.47 8.80 0.06
C ARG A 177 -4.81 8.60 -1.40
N TYR A 178 -5.52 7.52 -1.69
CA TYR A 178 -5.95 7.17 -3.04
C TYR A 178 -7.46 7.19 -3.10
N PHE A 179 -7.98 7.93 -4.07
CA PHE A 179 -9.41 8.06 -4.32
C PHE A 179 -9.76 7.51 -5.68
N GLU A 180 -10.80 6.69 -5.76
CA GLU A 180 -11.40 6.26 -7.01
C GLU A 180 -12.62 7.14 -7.30
N ILE A 181 -12.59 7.86 -8.42
CA ILE A 181 -13.66 8.76 -8.84
C ILE A 181 -14.36 8.11 -10.02
N THR A 182 -15.63 7.78 -9.85
CA THR A 182 -16.46 7.19 -10.90
C THR A 182 -17.62 8.10 -11.20
N ILE A 183 -17.81 8.42 -12.48
CA ILE A 183 -18.90 9.26 -13.00
C ILE A 183 -19.88 8.34 -13.71
N TYR A 184 -21.12 8.28 -13.24
CA TYR A 184 -22.21 7.52 -13.85
C TYR A 184 -23.16 8.48 -14.58
N PRO A 185 -23.50 8.23 -15.86
CA PRO A 185 -24.47 9.04 -16.54
C PRO A 185 -25.89 8.79 -16.00
N LEU A 186 -26.62 9.85 -15.71
CA LEU A 186 -28.04 9.81 -15.40
C LEU A 186 -28.81 10.19 -16.68
N ILE A 187 -29.41 9.18 -17.29
CA ILE A 187 -30.24 9.35 -18.48
C ILE A 187 -31.69 9.25 -18.04
N SER A 188 -32.34 10.38 -17.79
CA SER A 188 -33.76 10.48 -17.53
C SER A 188 -34.47 11.17 -18.69
N SER A 189 -35.75 10.89 -18.90
CA SER A 189 -36.56 11.55 -19.91
C SER A 189 -36.75 13.07 -19.70
N THR A 190 -36.48 13.55 -18.47
CA THR A 190 -36.71 14.94 -18.08
C THR A 190 -35.45 15.74 -17.80
N GLN A 191 -34.34 15.09 -17.40
CA GLN A 191 -33.08 15.76 -17.09
C GLN A 191 -31.91 14.84 -17.42
N GLN A 192 -30.90 15.41 -18.10
CA GLN A 192 -29.58 14.77 -18.30
C GLN A 192 -28.62 15.27 -17.24
N GLY A 193 -27.97 14.34 -16.57
CA GLY A 193 -27.01 14.65 -15.51
C GLY A 193 -26.03 13.50 -15.30
N ALA A 194 -25.25 13.59 -14.24
CA ALA A 194 -24.35 12.52 -13.82
C ALA A 194 -24.32 12.40 -12.30
N VAL A 195 -23.99 11.21 -11.82
CA VAL A 195 -23.64 10.97 -10.42
C VAL A 195 -22.13 10.74 -10.35
N ILE A 196 -21.46 11.51 -9.54
CA ILE A 196 -20.04 11.37 -9.24
C ILE A 196 -19.96 10.64 -7.89
N ARG A 197 -19.31 9.47 -7.89
CA ARG A 197 -18.98 8.71 -6.69
C ARG A 197 -17.49 8.79 -6.44
N VAL A 198 -17.11 9.11 -5.21
CA VAL A 198 -15.72 9.11 -4.78
C VAL A 198 -15.56 8.16 -3.60
N ASP A 199 -14.69 7.18 -3.78
CA ASP A 199 -14.38 6.17 -2.77
C ASP A 199 -12.92 6.32 -2.33
N ASP A 200 -12.68 6.27 -1.02
CA ASP A 200 -11.33 6.11 -0.50
C ASP A 200 -10.88 4.66 -0.69
N VAL A 201 -9.95 4.46 -1.62
CA VAL A 201 -9.38 3.16 -1.95
C VAL A 201 -7.95 2.98 -1.43
N THR A 202 -7.53 3.83 -0.49
CA THR A 202 -6.16 3.84 0.06
C THR A 202 -5.77 2.46 0.57
N PHE A 203 -6.62 1.84 1.37
CA PHE A 203 -6.37 0.50 1.90
C PHE A 203 -6.26 -0.56 0.80
N LYS A 204 -7.14 -0.51 -0.20
CA LYS A 204 -7.13 -1.45 -1.34
C LYS A 204 -5.83 -1.32 -2.14
N VAL A 205 -5.47 -0.09 -2.53
CA VAL A 205 -4.24 0.18 -3.31
C VAL A 205 -2.98 -0.18 -2.51
N THR A 206 -2.98 0.09 -1.21
CA THR A 206 -1.86 -0.29 -0.34
C THR A 206 -1.68 -1.80 -0.30
N ILE A 207 -2.77 -2.57 -0.12
CA ILE A 207 -2.72 -4.04 -0.14
C ILE A 207 -2.31 -4.58 -1.51
N GLU A 208 -2.85 -4.05 -2.60
CA GLU A 208 -2.47 -4.45 -3.95
C GLU A 208 -0.97 -4.22 -4.20
N ASN A 209 -0.43 -3.07 -3.81
CA ASN A 209 1.00 -2.78 -3.91
C ASN A 209 1.85 -3.72 -3.03
N LEU A 210 1.41 -4.01 -1.81
CA LEU A 210 2.04 -4.99 -0.94
C LEU A 210 2.05 -6.38 -1.56
N MET A 211 0.95 -6.83 -2.14
CA MET A 211 0.86 -8.13 -2.81
C MET A 211 1.80 -8.21 -4.02
N ILE A 212 1.85 -7.17 -4.85
CA ILE A 212 2.76 -7.09 -5.99
C ILE A 212 4.23 -7.14 -5.53
N GLN A 213 4.58 -6.40 -4.48
CA GLN A 213 5.92 -6.44 -3.91
C GLN A 213 6.25 -7.83 -3.35
N ASN A 214 5.33 -8.46 -2.67
CA ASN A 214 5.50 -9.80 -2.14
C ASN A 214 5.67 -10.84 -3.25
N GLU A 215 4.85 -10.80 -4.29
CA GLU A 215 4.96 -11.69 -5.45
C GLU A 215 6.34 -11.55 -6.13
N LYS A 216 6.81 -10.33 -6.34
CA LYS A 216 8.16 -10.06 -6.85
C LYS A 216 9.23 -10.65 -5.94
N MET A 217 9.06 -10.54 -4.61
CA MET A 217 10.00 -11.09 -3.62
C MET A 217 10.02 -12.61 -3.62
N TYR A 218 8.86 -13.27 -3.65
CA TYR A 218 8.77 -14.74 -3.71
C TYR A 218 9.40 -15.29 -5.00
N SER A 219 9.08 -14.69 -6.13
CA SER A 219 9.69 -15.07 -7.43
C SER A 219 11.21 -14.91 -7.40
N LEU A 220 11.69 -13.81 -6.82
CA LEU A 220 13.12 -13.58 -6.66
C LEU A 220 13.76 -14.62 -5.72
N GLY A 221 13.11 -15.00 -4.64
CA GLY A 221 13.59 -15.99 -3.67
C GLY A 221 13.75 -17.38 -4.28
N GLU A 222 12.79 -17.84 -5.08
CA GLU A 222 12.83 -19.15 -5.72
C GLU A 222 13.96 -19.24 -6.75
N VAL A 223 14.11 -18.21 -7.59
CA VAL A 223 15.16 -18.11 -8.59
C VAL A 223 16.53 -17.88 -7.95
N ALA A 224 16.59 -17.11 -6.86
CA ALA A 224 17.83 -16.77 -6.15
C ALA A 224 18.58 -18.02 -5.65
N ALA A 225 17.87 -19.00 -5.12
CA ALA A 225 18.52 -20.21 -4.59
C ALA A 225 19.25 -21.00 -5.67
N GLY A 226 18.66 -21.15 -6.85
CA GLY A 226 19.30 -21.83 -7.99
C GLY A 226 20.49 -21.07 -8.53
N ILE A 227 20.30 -19.77 -8.81
CA ILE A 227 21.35 -18.89 -9.35
C ILE A 227 22.51 -18.75 -8.38
N ALA A 228 22.23 -18.62 -7.07
CA ALA A 228 23.30 -18.45 -6.08
C ALA A 228 24.24 -19.66 -6.03
N HIS A 229 23.73 -20.87 -6.13
CA HIS A 229 24.57 -22.07 -6.24
C HIS A 229 25.43 -22.07 -7.50
N GLU A 230 24.85 -21.67 -8.63
CA GLU A 230 25.55 -21.63 -9.91
C GLU A 230 26.59 -20.50 -9.97
N ILE A 231 26.38 -19.37 -9.28
CA ILE A 231 27.35 -18.27 -9.20
C ILE A 231 28.44 -18.57 -8.17
N ASN A 232 28.09 -19.12 -6.99
CA ASN A 232 29.07 -19.39 -5.95
C ASN A 232 30.12 -20.44 -6.39
N ASN A 233 29.78 -21.38 -7.24
CA ASN A 233 30.70 -22.39 -7.73
C ASN A 233 31.87 -21.79 -8.52
N PRO A 234 31.70 -21.05 -9.63
CA PRO A 234 32.80 -20.42 -10.35
C PRO A 234 33.53 -19.37 -9.51
N LEU A 235 32.77 -18.61 -8.69
CA LEU A 235 33.35 -17.58 -7.85
C LEU A 235 34.32 -18.14 -6.80
N SER A 236 33.99 -19.26 -6.18
CA SER A 236 34.87 -19.95 -5.24
C SER A 236 36.16 -20.42 -5.92
N VAL A 237 36.07 -20.92 -7.15
CA VAL A 237 37.24 -21.33 -7.94
C VAL A 237 38.12 -20.10 -8.27
N ILE A 238 37.52 -18.97 -8.65
CA ILE A 238 38.24 -17.74 -8.94
C ILE A 238 38.98 -17.26 -7.69
N LEU A 239 38.32 -17.13 -6.56
CA LEU A 239 38.89 -16.68 -5.29
C LEU A 239 39.99 -17.60 -4.80
N GLN A 240 39.80 -18.91 -4.91
CA GLN A 240 40.81 -19.91 -4.55
C GLN A 240 42.06 -19.79 -5.44
N ASN A 241 41.88 -19.57 -6.75
CA ASN A 241 42.98 -19.38 -7.67
C ASN A 241 43.76 -18.09 -7.38
N VAL A 242 43.06 -16.99 -7.13
CA VAL A 242 43.70 -15.73 -6.73
C VAL A 242 44.52 -15.92 -5.44
N GLN A 243 43.95 -16.56 -4.43
CA GLN A 243 44.66 -16.86 -3.18
C GLN A 243 45.88 -17.73 -3.42
N ASN A 244 45.77 -18.74 -4.28
CA ASN A 244 46.88 -19.62 -4.65
C ASN A 244 47.99 -18.86 -5.40
N ILE A 245 47.61 -17.95 -6.34
CA ILE A 245 48.60 -17.13 -7.05
C ILE A 245 49.31 -16.19 -6.06
N THR A 246 48.56 -15.46 -5.25
CA THR A 246 49.11 -14.55 -4.22
C THR A 246 50.08 -15.30 -3.32
N ARG A 247 49.73 -16.49 -2.81
CA ARG A 247 50.61 -17.30 -1.96
C ARG A 247 51.84 -17.78 -2.71
N ARG A 248 51.73 -18.13 -4.00
CA ARG A 248 52.87 -18.63 -4.81
C ARG A 248 53.79 -17.53 -5.30
N THR A 249 53.36 -16.28 -5.26
CA THR A 249 54.14 -15.09 -5.62
C THR A 249 54.67 -14.36 -4.40
N ASP A 250 54.35 -14.76 -3.17
CA ASP A 250 54.85 -14.17 -1.93
C ASP A 250 56.29 -14.61 -1.66
N ALA A 251 57.22 -13.63 -1.56
CA ALA A 251 58.64 -13.86 -1.28
C ALA A 251 58.86 -14.43 0.13
N ASN A 252 57.99 -14.18 1.09
CA ASN A 252 58.13 -14.65 2.47
C ASN A 252 57.73 -16.12 2.64
N PHE A 253 57.15 -16.74 1.61
CA PHE A 253 56.76 -18.13 1.69
C PHE A 253 57.90 -19.08 1.38
N ALA A 254 58.41 -19.80 2.40
CA ALA A 254 59.64 -20.61 2.34
C ALA A 254 59.66 -21.61 1.14
N THR A 255 58.50 -22.19 0.78
CA THR A 255 58.39 -23.12 -0.35
C THR A 255 58.70 -22.43 -1.69
N ASN A 256 58.38 -21.14 -1.83
CA ASN A 256 58.64 -20.39 -3.07
C ASN A 256 60.17 -20.13 -3.20
N GLN A 257 60.82 -19.78 -2.11
CA GLN A 257 62.27 -19.60 -2.09
C GLN A 257 63.03 -20.90 -2.38
N THR A 258 62.61 -22.01 -1.77
CA THR A 258 63.18 -23.32 -2.04
C THR A 258 63.05 -23.67 -3.52
N ARG A 259 61.88 -23.48 -4.10
CA ARG A 259 61.62 -23.80 -5.51
C ARG A 259 62.35 -22.87 -6.48
N ALA A 260 62.49 -21.59 -6.13
CA ALA A 260 63.27 -20.64 -6.89
C ALA A 260 64.76 -21.03 -6.91
N ASN A 261 65.32 -21.44 -5.75
CA ASN A 261 66.68 -21.90 -5.62
C ASN A 261 66.95 -23.18 -6.45
N GLU A 262 66.03 -24.15 -6.42
CA GLU A 262 66.12 -25.35 -7.26
C GLU A 262 66.17 -25.04 -8.77
N LEU A 263 65.48 -23.95 -9.19
CA LEU A 263 65.42 -23.52 -10.60
C LEU A 263 66.48 -22.46 -10.94
N ASN A 264 67.43 -22.09 -10.00
CA ASN A 264 68.34 -21.00 -10.12
C ASN A 264 67.72 -19.65 -10.48
N ILE A 265 66.51 -19.37 -9.95
CA ILE A 265 65.80 -18.11 -10.16
C ILE A 265 66.01 -17.20 -8.95
N ASP A 266 66.44 -15.97 -9.21
CA ASP A 266 66.46 -14.89 -8.20
C ASP A 266 65.02 -14.42 -7.92
N PHE A 267 64.39 -14.96 -6.87
CA PHE A 267 63.00 -14.71 -6.56
C PHE A 267 62.71 -13.27 -6.12
N GLU A 268 63.69 -12.56 -5.56
CA GLU A 268 63.55 -11.14 -5.22
C GLU A 268 63.39 -10.29 -6.48
N LYS A 269 64.08 -10.60 -7.57
CA LYS A 269 63.88 -9.93 -8.86
C LYS A 269 62.54 -10.24 -9.47
N VAL A 270 62.05 -11.47 -9.32
CA VAL A 270 60.68 -11.82 -9.77
C VAL A 270 59.65 -11.03 -9.02
N THR A 271 59.75 -10.95 -7.69
CA THR A 271 58.81 -10.18 -6.86
C THR A 271 58.85 -8.70 -7.23
N SER A 272 60.07 -8.13 -7.34
CA SER A 272 60.25 -6.73 -7.76
C SER A 272 59.66 -6.46 -9.15
N TYR A 273 59.73 -7.40 -10.08
CA TYR A 273 59.10 -7.31 -11.40
C TYR A 273 57.56 -7.32 -11.27
N LEU A 274 57.00 -8.24 -10.47
CA LEU A 274 55.54 -8.32 -10.24
C LEU A 274 55.00 -7.04 -9.59
N ASP A 275 55.73 -6.48 -8.62
CA ASP A 275 55.39 -5.20 -7.96
C ASP A 275 55.43 -4.03 -8.94
N ALA A 276 56.50 -3.95 -9.76
CA ALA A 276 56.63 -2.92 -10.79
C ALA A 276 55.55 -3.01 -11.87
N ARG A 277 54.93 -4.18 -12.06
CA ARG A 277 53.82 -4.43 -12.97
C ARG A 277 52.46 -4.36 -12.29
N GLU A 278 52.41 -4.00 -11.01
CA GLU A 278 51.17 -3.86 -10.21
C GLU A 278 50.34 -5.17 -10.14
N ILE A 279 50.97 -6.33 -10.31
CA ILE A 279 50.27 -7.63 -10.28
C ILE A 279 49.63 -7.90 -8.91
N PRO A 280 50.28 -7.65 -7.76
CA PRO A 280 49.65 -7.81 -6.44
C PRO A 280 48.34 -6.98 -6.30
N GLN A 281 48.38 -5.73 -6.77
CA GLN A 281 47.23 -4.81 -6.72
C GLN A 281 46.08 -5.32 -7.61
N MET A 282 46.39 -5.90 -8.79
CA MET A 282 45.40 -6.54 -9.66
C MET A 282 44.75 -7.76 -9.00
N LEU A 283 45.55 -8.60 -8.34
CA LEU A 283 45.05 -9.77 -7.60
C LEU A 283 44.17 -9.36 -6.43
N ASP A 284 44.56 -8.32 -5.68
CA ASP A 284 43.75 -7.78 -4.61
C ASP A 284 42.39 -7.21 -5.14
N SER A 285 42.43 -6.51 -6.26
CA SER A 285 41.21 -5.99 -6.90
C SER A 285 40.26 -7.12 -7.33
N ILE A 286 40.80 -8.22 -7.89
CA ILE A 286 40.00 -9.41 -8.27
C ILE A 286 39.42 -10.07 -7.01
N ARG A 287 40.22 -10.22 -5.94
CA ARG A 287 39.76 -10.77 -4.66
C ARG A 287 38.63 -9.96 -4.08
N GLU A 288 38.78 -8.63 -3.99
CA GLU A 288 37.77 -7.73 -3.47
C GLU A 288 36.49 -7.76 -4.31
N ALA A 289 36.61 -7.79 -5.64
CA ALA A 289 35.42 -7.91 -6.53
C ALA A 289 34.70 -9.24 -6.33
N GLY A 290 35.47 -10.34 -6.15
CA GLY A 290 34.93 -11.65 -5.84
C GLY A 290 34.20 -11.70 -4.49
N GLU A 291 34.84 -11.17 -3.44
CA GLU A 291 34.24 -11.10 -2.10
C GLU A 291 32.96 -10.24 -2.09
N ARG A 292 32.92 -9.12 -2.83
CA ARG A 292 31.72 -8.30 -3.04
C ARG A 292 30.61 -9.11 -3.74
N SER A 293 30.97 -9.84 -4.80
CA SER A 293 30.02 -10.69 -5.52
C SER A 293 29.44 -11.79 -4.62
N ALA A 294 30.26 -12.45 -3.81
CA ALA A 294 29.82 -13.46 -2.85
C ALA A 294 28.85 -12.86 -1.80
N THR A 295 29.08 -11.62 -1.40
CA THR A 295 28.20 -10.92 -0.47
C THR A 295 26.84 -10.59 -1.10
N ILE A 296 26.82 -10.18 -2.38
CA ILE A 296 25.58 -9.93 -3.12
C ILE A 296 24.74 -11.22 -3.22
N VAL A 297 25.39 -12.33 -3.59
CA VAL A 297 24.75 -13.64 -3.72
C VAL A 297 24.22 -14.13 -2.36
N ARG A 298 24.98 -13.92 -1.27
CA ARG A 298 24.52 -14.28 0.08
C ARG A 298 23.29 -13.49 0.48
N ASN A 299 23.32 -12.16 0.27
CA ASN A 299 22.17 -11.31 0.56
C ASN A 299 20.94 -11.74 -0.26
N MET A 300 21.15 -12.20 -1.50
CA MET A 300 20.09 -12.73 -2.36
C MET A 300 19.52 -14.07 -1.84
N LEU A 301 20.36 -14.94 -1.26
CA LEU A 301 19.91 -16.19 -0.65
C LEU A 301 19.08 -15.99 0.62
N GLU A 302 19.28 -14.90 1.34
CA GLU A 302 18.52 -14.59 2.56
C GLU A 302 17.02 -14.44 2.30
N PHE A 303 16.60 -14.13 1.05
CA PHE A 303 15.19 -14.16 0.64
C PHE A 303 14.63 -15.59 0.50
N SER A 304 15.47 -16.54 0.10
CA SER A 304 15.06 -17.92 -0.23
C SER A 304 14.94 -18.84 0.99
N HIS A 305 15.68 -18.55 2.09
CA HIS A 305 15.73 -19.47 3.21
C HIS A 305 14.50 -19.33 4.11
N ASN A 306 13.65 -20.34 4.02
CA ASN A 306 12.56 -20.61 4.96
C ASN A 306 13.14 -21.25 6.25
N SER A 307 14.15 -20.60 6.88
CA SER A 307 14.70 -21.10 8.14
C SER A 307 13.61 -21.10 9.20
N GLN A 308 13.48 -22.23 9.91
CA GLN A 308 12.54 -22.40 11.01
C GLN A 308 12.63 -21.20 11.95
N ARG A 309 11.52 -20.47 12.09
CA ARG A 309 11.39 -19.30 12.95
C ARG A 309 11.78 -19.65 14.39
N LYS A 310 12.99 -19.30 14.80
CA LYS A 310 13.34 -19.27 16.22
C LYS A 310 13.06 -17.86 16.73
N THR A 311 11.79 -17.57 17.00
CA THR A 311 11.42 -16.36 17.72
C THR A 311 11.72 -16.56 19.20
N SER A 312 12.24 -15.54 19.84
CA SER A 312 12.49 -15.48 21.27
C SER A 312 12.02 -14.15 21.83
N LEU A 313 11.93 -14.07 23.13
CA LEU A 313 11.68 -12.81 23.79
C LEU A 313 12.95 -11.94 23.69
N VAL A 314 12.84 -10.78 23.03
CA VAL A 314 13.97 -9.91 22.71
C VAL A 314 13.90 -8.63 23.53
N ASP A 315 15.01 -8.31 24.19
CA ASP A 315 15.26 -6.97 24.71
C ASP A 315 15.81 -6.09 23.58
N ILE A 316 14.96 -5.21 23.09
CA ILE A 316 15.29 -4.35 21.96
C ILE A 316 16.41 -3.34 22.28
N GLN A 317 16.45 -2.84 23.51
CA GLN A 317 17.49 -1.92 23.92
C GLN A 317 18.87 -2.60 23.86
N HIS A 318 18.95 -3.82 24.37
CA HIS A 318 20.18 -4.61 24.29
C HIS A 318 20.58 -4.96 22.85
N LEU A 319 19.60 -5.33 22.01
CA LEU A 319 19.82 -5.63 20.60
C LEU A 319 20.35 -4.40 19.83
N ILE A 320 19.78 -3.22 20.05
CA ILE A 320 20.26 -1.96 19.42
C ILE A 320 21.69 -1.66 19.86
N GLN A 321 22.01 -1.78 21.14
CA GLN A 321 23.37 -1.53 21.65
C GLN A 321 24.41 -2.50 21.05
N GLN A 322 24.07 -3.79 20.97
CA GLN A 322 24.91 -4.79 20.31
C GLN A 322 25.12 -4.45 18.82
N THR A 323 24.06 -4.03 18.14
CA THR A 323 24.12 -3.69 16.72
C THR A 323 24.99 -2.47 16.46
N ILE A 324 24.92 -1.46 17.33
CA ILE A 324 25.79 -0.28 17.26
C ILE A 324 27.27 -0.69 17.42
N ALA A 325 27.58 -1.54 18.41
CA ALA A 325 28.95 -2.02 18.62
C ALA A 325 29.50 -2.77 17.39
N LEU A 326 28.67 -3.62 16.76
CA LEU A 326 29.04 -4.33 15.53
C LEU A 326 29.24 -3.39 14.34
N SER A 327 28.45 -2.31 14.25
CA SER A 327 28.55 -1.33 13.17
C SER A 327 29.87 -0.53 13.19
N HIS A 328 30.54 -0.41 14.34
CA HIS A 328 31.85 0.22 14.48
C HIS A 328 33.00 -0.69 14.05
N SER A 329 32.85 -2.02 14.19
CA SER A 329 33.94 -2.98 13.87
C SER A 329 34.14 -3.18 12.36
N SER A 330 33.21 -2.77 11.53
CA SER A 330 33.17 -3.05 10.09
C SER A 330 33.77 -1.94 9.22
N SER A 331 34.27 -0.87 9.80
CA SER A 331 34.89 0.24 9.04
C SER A 331 36.35 -0.07 8.66
N PRO A 332 36.72 -0.01 7.37
CA PRO A 332 38.13 -0.15 6.97
C PRO A 332 38.94 1.01 7.53
N LYS A 333 40.08 0.68 8.21
CA LYS A 333 40.96 1.63 8.89
C LYS A 333 41.72 2.59 7.96
N SER A 334 41.47 2.59 6.66
CA SER A 334 42.31 3.25 5.65
C SER A 334 41.80 4.59 5.11
N GLN A 335 40.63 5.07 5.52
CA GLN A 335 40.16 6.41 5.10
C GLN A 335 39.82 7.26 6.34
N GLN A 336 40.31 8.53 6.35
CA GLN A 336 39.89 9.58 7.30
C GLN A 336 38.41 9.97 7.09
N VAL A 337 37.50 9.02 7.27
CA VAL A 337 36.06 9.32 7.25
C VAL A 337 35.69 9.69 8.68
N ILE A 338 35.13 10.88 8.87
CA ILE A 338 34.58 11.29 10.15
C ILE A 338 33.46 10.31 10.51
N GLU A 339 33.64 9.51 11.57
CA GLU A 339 32.57 8.63 12.04
C GLU A 339 31.42 9.47 12.60
N PRO A 340 30.16 9.20 12.17
CA PRO A 340 29.01 9.93 12.69
C PRO A 340 28.78 9.60 14.16
N GLN A 341 28.39 10.61 14.93
CA GLN A 341 27.95 10.42 16.30
C GLN A 341 26.64 9.66 16.34
N ILE A 342 26.55 8.58 17.12
CA ILE A 342 25.30 7.84 17.32
C ILE A 342 24.71 8.21 18.68
N ILE A 343 23.51 8.78 18.68
CA ILE A 343 22.79 9.20 19.87
C ILE A 343 21.58 8.28 20.03
N THR A 344 21.47 7.63 21.19
CA THR A 344 20.34 6.74 21.51
C THR A 344 19.40 7.39 22.52
N ASN A 345 18.10 7.27 22.30
CA ASN A 345 17.06 7.72 23.23
C ASN A 345 15.99 6.63 23.36
N PHE A 346 15.91 6.01 24.52
CA PHE A 346 14.95 4.95 24.83
C PHE A 346 13.97 5.42 25.88
N THR A 347 12.68 5.29 25.61
CA THR A 347 11.64 5.50 26.61
C THR A 347 11.51 4.23 27.45
N THR A 348 11.98 4.23 28.67
CA THR A 348 11.97 3.06 29.56
C THR A 348 10.71 3.06 30.46
N PRO A 349 10.14 1.88 30.77
CA PRO A 349 10.54 0.57 30.31
C PRO A 349 10.04 0.24 28.89
N LEU A 350 10.91 -0.30 28.04
CA LEU A 350 10.50 -0.86 26.75
C LEU A 350 9.92 -2.27 27.00
N PRO A 351 8.79 -2.60 26.37
CA PRO A 351 8.26 -3.96 26.41
C PRO A 351 9.15 -4.91 25.63
N SER A 352 9.27 -6.15 26.13
CA SER A 352 9.94 -7.21 25.39
C SER A 352 9.06 -7.66 24.22
N LEU A 353 9.68 -8.03 23.11
CA LEU A 353 9.04 -8.41 21.87
C LEU A 353 9.36 -9.85 21.51
N HIS A 354 8.37 -10.62 21.07
CA HIS A 354 8.59 -11.91 20.43
C HIS A 354 9.06 -11.72 18.99
N ALA A 355 10.37 -11.92 18.74
CA ALA A 355 10.97 -11.65 17.44
C ALA A 355 12.15 -12.59 17.16
N SER A 356 12.70 -12.53 15.96
CA SER A 356 13.98 -13.15 15.60
C SER A 356 15.11 -12.14 15.81
N PRO A 357 15.98 -12.30 16.84
CA PRO A 357 17.05 -11.35 17.09
C PRO A 357 18.01 -11.17 15.89
N PRO A 358 18.42 -12.22 15.15
CA PRO A 358 19.33 -12.07 14.02
C PRO A 358 18.69 -11.27 12.88
N GLU A 359 17.39 -11.48 12.61
CA GLU A 359 16.69 -10.77 11.55
C GLU A 359 16.51 -9.28 11.88
N LEU A 360 16.12 -8.95 13.11
CA LEU A 360 16.04 -7.55 13.55
C LEU A 360 17.41 -6.87 13.59
N GLN A 361 18.45 -7.60 14.01
CA GLN A 361 19.81 -7.08 13.99
C GLN A 361 20.28 -6.77 12.56
N GLN A 362 19.92 -7.61 11.60
CA GLN A 362 20.20 -7.39 10.19
C GLN A 362 19.51 -6.13 9.66
N VAL A 363 18.23 -5.93 9.99
CA VAL A 363 17.49 -4.69 9.62
C VAL A 363 18.20 -3.47 10.18
N LEU A 364 18.52 -3.47 11.46
CA LEU A 364 19.20 -2.35 12.13
C LEU A 364 20.58 -2.07 11.52
N LEU A 365 21.36 -3.13 11.24
CA LEU A 365 22.67 -2.99 10.57
C LEU A 365 22.55 -2.38 9.18
N ASN A 366 21.54 -2.79 8.40
CA ASN A 366 21.28 -2.23 7.08
C ASN A 366 20.95 -0.74 7.16
N LEU A 367 20.08 -0.33 8.09
CA LEU A 367 19.70 1.07 8.28
C LEU A 367 20.89 1.91 8.75
N LEU A 368 21.66 1.43 9.74
CA LEU A 368 22.86 2.11 10.22
C LEU A 368 23.91 2.26 9.12
N ARG A 369 24.15 1.21 8.31
CA ARG A 369 25.07 1.25 7.19
C ARG A 369 24.63 2.26 6.13
N ASN A 370 23.34 2.32 5.82
CA ASN A 370 22.81 3.30 4.88
C ASN A 370 22.98 4.73 5.40
N ALA A 371 22.67 4.99 6.67
CA ALA A 371 22.88 6.28 7.31
C ALA A 371 24.35 6.71 7.32
N LYS A 372 25.27 5.81 7.73
CA LYS A 372 26.71 6.08 7.69
C LYS A 372 27.22 6.40 6.28
N GLN A 373 26.77 5.64 5.28
CA GLN A 373 27.13 5.88 3.88
C GLN A 373 26.57 7.19 3.32
N ALA A 374 25.34 7.55 3.69
CA ALA A 374 24.75 8.83 3.29
C ALA A 374 25.53 10.01 3.87
N LEU A 375 25.97 9.90 5.13
CA LEU A 375 26.76 10.92 5.82
C LEU A 375 28.20 11.01 5.33
N ALA A 376 28.81 9.89 4.92
CA ALA A 376 30.20 9.86 4.45
C ALA A 376 30.43 10.72 3.18
N ASN A 377 29.40 10.88 2.35
CA ASN A 377 29.45 11.64 1.10
C ASN A 377 28.75 13.00 1.20
N TYR A 378 28.38 13.43 2.41
CA TYR A 378 27.65 14.66 2.65
C TYR A 378 28.38 15.57 3.64
N THR A 379 28.60 16.81 3.23
CA THR A 379 29.28 17.78 4.08
C THR A 379 28.30 18.34 5.10
N THR A 380 28.44 17.93 6.36
CA THR A 380 27.70 18.47 7.50
C THR A 380 28.66 18.71 8.65
N ASP A 381 28.42 19.77 9.45
CA ASP A 381 29.30 20.16 10.55
C ASP A 381 29.40 19.07 11.63
N GLN A 382 28.32 18.33 11.85
CA GLN A 382 28.23 17.25 12.84
C GLN A 382 27.40 16.09 12.28
N PRO A 383 28.05 15.10 11.58
CA PRO A 383 27.32 13.94 11.11
C PRO A 383 26.77 13.14 12.30
N THR A 384 25.45 13.00 12.36
CA THR A 384 24.79 12.41 13.53
C THR A 384 23.68 11.43 13.09
N ILE A 385 23.59 10.31 13.81
CA ILE A 385 22.54 9.31 13.68
C ILE A 385 21.82 9.23 15.03
N TRP A 386 20.52 9.44 15.03
CA TRP A 386 19.66 9.25 16.21
C TRP A 386 18.92 7.94 16.11
N ILE A 387 18.95 7.16 17.20
CA ILE A 387 18.15 5.95 17.33
C ILE A 387 17.21 6.16 18.51
N ARG A 388 15.89 6.13 18.24
CA ARG A 388 14.86 6.26 19.27
C ARG A 388 14.05 4.97 19.31
N SER A 389 13.63 4.57 20.53
CA SER A 389 12.69 3.47 20.66
C SER A 389 11.71 3.75 21.81
N TYR A 390 10.43 3.52 21.53
CA TYR A 390 9.32 3.77 22.44
C TYR A 390 8.13 2.85 22.10
N ALA A 391 7.21 2.69 23.07
CA ALA A 391 5.96 1.98 22.85
C ALA A 391 4.83 2.96 22.52
N GLN A 392 4.05 2.70 21.46
CA GLN A 392 2.92 3.50 21.05
C GLN A 392 1.83 2.62 20.41
N ASN A 393 0.57 2.76 20.85
CA ASN A 393 -0.59 2.08 20.24
C ASN A 393 -0.41 0.57 20.05
N GLN A 394 0.05 -0.15 21.09
CA GLN A 394 0.35 -1.58 21.05
C GLN A 394 1.46 -1.98 20.05
N HIS A 395 2.30 -1.04 19.65
CA HIS A 395 3.46 -1.30 18.83
C HIS A 395 4.73 -0.81 19.53
N LEU A 396 5.79 -1.54 19.35
CA LEU A 396 7.13 -1.05 19.60
C LEU A 396 7.59 -0.27 18.36
N VAL A 397 7.98 0.98 18.56
CA VAL A 397 8.47 1.85 17.49
C VAL A 397 9.98 1.99 17.63
N ILE A 398 10.70 1.83 16.52
CA ILE A 398 12.14 2.07 16.42
C ILE A 398 12.36 3.07 15.28
N GLU A 399 12.98 4.20 15.58
CA GLU A 399 13.33 5.21 14.59
C GLU A 399 14.85 5.27 14.44
N VAL A 400 15.31 5.27 13.20
CA VAL A 400 16.71 5.50 12.83
C VAL A 400 16.75 6.72 11.93
N GLN A 401 17.26 7.83 12.46
CA GLN A 401 17.31 9.12 11.78
C GLN A 401 18.74 9.55 11.52
N ASP A 402 19.03 10.09 10.35
CA ASP A 402 20.28 10.73 9.98
C ASP A 402 20.05 12.21 9.61
N ASN A 403 21.11 13.01 9.66
CA ASN A 403 21.15 14.39 9.14
C ASN A 403 21.90 14.49 7.82
N GLY A 404 21.79 13.48 6.98
CA GLY A 404 22.41 13.39 5.67
C GLY A 404 21.68 14.19 4.58
N PRO A 405 21.95 13.88 3.31
CA PRO A 405 21.41 14.62 2.16
C PRO A 405 19.89 14.47 1.98
N GLY A 406 19.28 13.49 2.64
CA GLY A 406 17.87 13.17 2.41
C GLY A 406 17.59 12.60 1.01
N MET A 407 16.31 12.47 0.67
CA MET A 407 15.85 11.86 -0.57
C MET A 407 14.74 12.70 -1.22
N THR A 408 14.68 12.71 -2.54
CA THR A 408 13.54 13.25 -3.30
C THR A 408 12.34 12.29 -3.22
N ASP A 409 11.14 12.79 -3.50
CA ASP A 409 9.92 11.96 -3.49
C ASP A 409 10.00 10.78 -4.46
N THR A 410 10.59 11.00 -5.64
CA THR A 410 10.81 9.95 -6.63
C THR A 410 11.70 8.83 -6.08
N VAL A 411 12.79 9.17 -5.40
CA VAL A 411 13.68 8.18 -4.75
C VAL A 411 12.94 7.49 -3.61
N ARG A 412 12.29 8.25 -2.73
CA ARG A 412 11.55 7.75 -1.56
C ARG A 412 10.52 6.67 -1.92
N GLN A 413 9.84 6.80 -3.07
CA GLN A 413 8.83 5.84 -3.53
C GLN A 413 9.42 4.49 -3.94
N HIS A 414 10.68 4.44 -4.35
CA HIS A 414 11.32 3.23 -4.90
C HIS A 414 12.35 2.58 -3.98
N ILE A 415 12.68 3.19 -2.82
CA ILE A 415 13.78 2.71 -1.97
C ILE A 415 13.64 1.28 -1.45
N PHE A 416 12.42 0.77 -1.35
CA PHE A 416 12.15 -0.60 -0.92
C PHE A 416 12.06 -1.59 -2.09
N GLU A 417 12.18 -1.12 -3.34
CA GLU A 417 12.21 -2.01 -4.50
C GLU A 417 13.55 -2.75 -4.57
N PRO A 418 13.54 -4.05 -4.89
CA PRO A 418 14.76 -4.81 -5.08
C PRO A 418 15.64 -4.20 -6.17
N PHE A 419 16.96 -4.19 -5.92
CA PHE A 419 17.99 -3.65 -6.81
C PHE A 419 17.93 -2.13 -7.04
N PHE A 420 16.99 -1.42 -6.45
CA PHE A 420 16.96 0.03 -6.54
C PHE A 420 18.11 0.63 -5.72
N THR A 421 18.91 1.48 -6.36
CA THR A 421 20.01 2.20 -5.72
C THR A 421 20.27 3.52 -6.43
N THR A 422 20.59 4.54 -5.66
CA THR A 422 21.08 5.84 -6.17
C THR A 422 22.60 5.94 -6.15
N LYS A 423 23.29 4.86 -5.77
CA LYS A 423 24.76 4.79 -5.66
C LYS A 423 25.37 4.34 -6.97
N ASP A 424 26.65 4.69 -7.18
CA ASP A 424 27.39 4.28 -8.36
C ASP A 424 27.44 2.75 -8.52
N LEU A 425 27.54 2.31 -9.77
CA LEU A 425 27.63 0.89 -10.13
C LEU A 425 28.72 0.17 -9.30
N GLY A 426 28.29 -0.79 -8.50
CA GLY A 426 29.16 -1.62 -7.66
C GLY A 426 29.31 -1.16 -6.19
N SER A 427 28.82 0.02 -5.79
CA SER A 427 28.91 0.51 -4.41
C SER A 427 27.67 0.20 -3.55
N GLY A 428 26.54 -0.14 -4.20
CA GLY A 428 25.28 -0.53 -3.54
C GLY A 428 24.62 -1.71 -4.25
N THR A 429 24.17 -2.70 -3.48
CA THR A 429 23.44 -3.87 -4.04
C THR A 429 21.97 -3.59 -4.34
N GLY A 430 21.42 -2.50 -3.78
CA GLY A 430 20.00 -2.20 -3.85
C GLY A 430 19.08 -3.22 -3.14
N LEU A 431 19.67 -4.18 -2.39
CA LEU A 431 18.91 -5.25 -1.72
C LEU A 431 18.68 -4.99 -0.22
N GLY A 432 19.48 -4.15 0.43
CA GLY A 432 19.43 -3.99 1.88
C GLY A 432 18.07 -3.50 2.39
N LEU A 433 17.50 -2.47 1.78
CA LEU A 433 16.20 -1.92 2.22
C LEU A 433 15.04 -2.82 1.85
N SER A 434 15.08 -3.50 0.71
CA SER A 434 14.04 -4.46 0.32
C SER A 434 14.03 -5.69 1.25
N VAL A 435 15.24 -6.19 1.67
CA VAL A 435 15.36 -7.22 2.72
C VAL A 435 14.77 -6.73 4.03
N SER A 436 15.13 -5.50 4.43
CA SER A 436 14.61 -4.92 5.68
C SER A 436 13.10 -4.81 5.67
N TYR A 437 12.52 -4.40 4.55
CA TYR A 437 11.07 -4.35 4.34
C TYR A 437 10.45 -5.75 4.50
N PHE A 438 10.96 -6.76 3.79
CA PHE A 438 10.50 -8.13 3.87
C PHE A 438 10.58 -8.71 5.29
N ILE A 439 11.70 -8.50 5.98
CA ILE A 439 11.86 -8.98 7.37
C ILE A 439 10.82 -8.36 8.29
N ILE A 440 10.59 -7.06 8.20
CA ILE A 440 9.66 -6.37 9.09
C ILE A 440 8.21 -6.74 8.76
N THR A 441 7.81 -6.71 7.48
CA THR A 441 6.40 -6.91 7.09
C THR A 441 5.98 -8.38 7.14
N GLU A 442 6.77 -9.27 6.52
CA GLU A 442 6.39 -10.67 6.37
C GLU A 442 6.80 -11.54 7.55
N ARG A 443 7.98 -11.26 8.12
CA ARG A 443 8.51 -12.08 9.20
C ARG A 443 8.02 -11.66 10.56
N HIS A 444 7.83 -10.36 10.78
CA HIS A 444 7.44 -9.78 12.07
C HIS A 444 6.08 -9.10 12.07
N GLN A 445 5.33 -9.12 10.95
CA GLN A 445 3.98 -8.52 10.82
C GLN A 445 3.95 -7.05 11.25
N GLY A 446 5.08 -6.37 11.07
CA GLY A 446 5.24 -4.95 11.36
C GLY A 446 5.12 -4.06 10.13
N THR A 447 5.44 -2.80 10.30
CA THR A 447 5.57 -1.84 9.20
C THR A 447 6.91 -1.14 9.25
N ILE A 448 7.44 -0.79 8.09
CA ILE A 448 8.62 0.06 7.95
C ILE A 448 8.31 1.19 6.99
N ASP A 449 8.46 2.42 7.47
CA ASP A 449 8.20 3.64 6.72
C ASP A 449 9.45 4.52 6.68
N VAL A 450 9.45 5.53 5.79
CA VAL A 450 10.52 6.52 5.73
C VAL A 450 9.97 7.92 5.58
N LYS A 451 10.48 8.84 6.39
CA LYS A 451 10.31 10.29 6.23
C LYS A 451 11.64 10.87 5.80
N SER A 452 11.67 11.58 4.69
CA SER A 452 12.90 12.18 4.20
C SER A 452 12.60 13.43 3.38
N THR A 453 13.45 14.43 3.55
CA THR A 453 13.38 15.69 2.80
C THR A 453 14.78 16.01 2.30
N PRO A 454 14.95 16.41 1.03
CA PRO A 454 16.26 16.82 0.51
C PRO A 454 16.91 17.89 1.40
N GLY A 455 18.17 17.64 1.78
CA GLY A 455 18.97 18.51 2.64
C GLY A 455 18.66 18.45 4.14
N LYS A 456 17.68 17.64 4.59
CA LYS A 456 17.30 17.52 6.02
C LYS A 456 17.52 16.13 6.61
N GLY A 457 17.99 15.18 5.79
CA GLY A 457 18.23 13.81 6.22
C GLY A 457 17.02 12.88 6.02
N SER A 458 17.13 11.67 6.58
CA SER A 458 16.11 10.63 6.49
C SER A 458 15.82 10.03 7.86
N CYS A 459 14.58 9.62 8.09
CA CYS A 459 14.14 8.92 9.29
C CYS A 459 13.39 7.66 8.88
N PHE A 460 13.94 6.49 9.14
CA PHE A 460 13.28 5.20 8.99
C PHE A 460 12.54 4.87 10.28
N ILE A 461 11.28 4.48 10.15
CA ILE A 461 10.37 4.22 11.26
C ILE A 461 9.86 2.78 11.15
N ILE A 462 10.26 1.94 12.10
CA ILE A 462 9.84 0.55 12.21
C ILE A 462 8.78 0.46 13.30
N ARG A 463 7.65 -0.22 13.02
CA ARG A 463 6.61 -0.52 14.02
C ARG A 463 6.42 -2.02 14.09
N LEU A 464 6.62 -2.60 15.26
CA LEU A 464 6.47 -4.02 15.52
C LEU A 464 5.31 -4.25 16.49
N PRO A 465 4.36 -5.16 16.22
CA PRO A 465 3.23 -5.40 17.12
C PRO A 465 3.72 -6.01 18.44
N LEU A 466 3.20 -5.50 19.55
CA LEU A 466 3.37 -6.06 20.88
C LEU A 466 2.25 -7.10 21.07
N LEU A 467 2.58 -8.37 20.95
CA LEU A 467 1.67 -9.52 21.15
C LEU A 467 1.62 -9.90 22.62
#